data_8e4a9115c4b3db7753b6b10a7e898134
#
_entry.id   8e4a9115c4b3db7753b6b10a7e898134
#
_cell.length_a   1.000
_cell.length_b   1.000
_cell.length_c   1.000
_cell.angle_alpha   90.00
_cell.angle_beta   90.00
_cell.angle_gamma   90.00
#
_symmetry.space_group_name_H-M   'P 1'
#
loop_
_entity.id
_entity.type
_entity.pdbx_description
1 polymer ?
#
loop_
_entity_poly.entity_id
_entity_poly.type
_entity_poly.pdbx_seq_one_letter_code
_entity_poly.pdbx_strand_id
1 'polypeptide(L)'
;MKEKVNVTGVPETMVQTLYARAKETRKKNAQINDEIAVELVKKLDYDFSKADKDNAMTYGVIARTIVLDRMVEQYLKKHANTVVVNIACGLDTRCYRMEGKYLRWYNVDLPEAMKIRKQFLTETGPVYQITKSAMDDSYVDDIDYHGENVLVIIEGLTMYLNEKGIKKIFSIIEKSFQEVTVMVETMSPFVVKHVKEKSIEGSNAKFTWGVKNGKELQRIISEFSVQQEVSLVEGMKELMPIYHVIGKIPTVRNISNKIIVMEKHG
;
A
#
# COMPACT_ATOMS: atom_id res chain seq x y z
N MET A 1 -15.51 23.07 -8.27
CA MET A 1 -15.69 23.47 -6.85
C MET A 1 -14.81 22.55 -6.03
N LYS A 2 -14.05 23.06 -5.04
CA LYS A 2 -13.23 22.21 -4.17
C LYS A 2 -14.11 21.59 -3.10
N GLU A 3 -13.91 20.32 -2.80
CA GLU A 3 -14.68 19.56 -1.81
C GLU A 3 -13.90 19.46 -0.51
N LYS A 4 -14.52 19.83 0.59
CA LYS A 4 -13.94 19.82 1.92
C LYS A 4 -13.88 18.37 2.44
N VAL A 5 -12.69 17.89 2.72
CA VAL A 5 -12.47 16.55 3.26
C VAL A 5 -12.11 16.69 4.74
N ASN A 6 -13.05 16.31 5.61
CA ASN A 6 -12.78 16.21 7.05
C ASN A 6 -12.20 14.83 7.34
N VAL A 7 -10.88 14.73 7.39
CA VAL A 7 -10.15 13.51 7.74
C VAL A 7 -9.32 13.75 9.00
N THR A 8 -9.45 12.85 9.95
CA THR A 8 -8.62 12.80 11.15
C THR A 8 -8.14 11.37 11.39
N GLY A 9 -6.91 11.23 11.87
CA GLY A 9 -6.35 9.91 12.15
C GLY A 9 -5.79 9.18 10.92
N VAL A 10 -5.97 7.86 10.85
CA VAL A 10 -5.44 7.03 9.75
C VAL A 10 -5.96 7.49 8.37
N PRO A 11 -7.24 7.88 8.18
CA PRO A 11 -7.69 8.44 6.90
C PRO A 11 -6.95 9.72 6.46
N GLU A 12 -6.34 10.47 7.36
CA GLU A 12 -5.53 11.65 7.00
C GLU A 12 -4.28 11.24 6.20
N THR A 13 -3.69 10.09 6.53
CA THR A 13 -2.49 9.60 5.85
C THR A 13 -2.73 9.30 4.36
N MET A 14 -3.96 8.87 3.99
CA MET A 14 -4.27 8.58 2.59
C MET A 14 -4.26 9.84 1.70
N VAL A 15 -4.67 11.00 2.25
CA VAL A 15 -4.66 12.28 1.54
C VAL A 15 -3.22 12.77 1.35
N GLN A 16 -2.37 12.56 2.33
CA GLN A 16 -0.95 12.95 2.27
C GLN A 16 -0.17 12.07 1.29
N THR A 17 -0.45 10.76 1.26
CA THR A 17 0.17 9.84 0.29
C THR A 17 -0.29 10.15 -1.14
N LEU A 18 -1.55 10.49 -1.34
CA LEU A 18 -2.07 10.98 -2.62
C LEU A 18 -1.32 12.26 -3.07
N TYR A 19 -1.17 13.22 -2.15
CA TYR A 19 -0.46 14.47 -2.44
C TYR A 19 1.00 14.25 -2.83
N ALA A 20 1.71 13.36 -2.12
CA ALA A 20 3.09 13.01 -2.45
C ALA A 20 3.20 12.49 -3.90
N ARG A 21 2.31 11.57 -4.32
CA ARG A 21 2.31 11.07 -5.71
C ARG A 21 1.97 12.15 -6.73
N ALA A 22 0.98 12.99 -6.46
CA ALA A 22 0.63 14.11 -7.32
C ALA A 22 1.79 15.12 -7.47
N LYS A 23 2.50 15.41 -6.36
CA LYS A 23 3.66 16.30 -6.36
C LYS A 23 4.82 15.73 -7.16
N GLU A 24 5.09 14.44 -7.04
CA GLU A 24 6.12 13.75 -7.82
C GLU A 24 5.80 13.77 -9.32
N THR A 25 4.57 13.41 -9.69
CA THR A 25 4.11 13.37 -11.09
C THR A 25 4.26 14.72 -11.80
N ARG A 26 4.16 15.84 -11.10
CA ARG A 26 4.34 17.18 -11.66
C ARG A 26 5.79 17.59 -11.90
N LYS A 27 6.76 16.81 -11.46
CA LYS A 27 8.18 17.13 -11.68
C LYS A 27 8.58 16.88 -13.14
N LYS A 28 9.52 17.66 -13.64
CA LYS A 28 10.09 17.49 -15.00
C LYS A 28 10.70 16.10 -15.21
N ASN A 29 11.32 15.55 -14.15
CA ASN A 29 11.96 14.22 -14.15
C ASN A 29 11.22 13.31 -13.15
N ALA A 30 9.90 13.21 -13.27
CA ALA A 30 9.07 12.39 -12.40
C ALA A 30 9.46 10.91 -12.49
N GLN A 31 9.55 10.24 -11.34
CA GLN A 31 9.85 8.81 -11.26
C GLN A 31 8.57 7.94 -11.28
N ILE A 32 7.42 8.56 -11.09
CA ILE A 32 6.10 7.93 -11.24
C ILE A 32 5.19 8.84 -12.05
N ASN A 33 4.18 8.26 -12.68
CA ASN A 33 3.12 8.99 -13.35
C ASN A 33 1.76 8.59 -12.77
N ASP A 34 1.12 9.52 -12.03
CA ASP A 34 -0.18 9.35 -11.40
C ASP A 34 -1.06 10.58 -11.66
N GLU A 35 -1.52 10.72 -12.92
CA GLU A 35 -2.35 11.86 -13.32
C GLU A 35 -3.68 11.90 -12.56
N ILE A 36 -4.21 10.75 -12.18
CA ILE A 36 -5.42 10.68 -11.34
C ILE A 36 -5.16 11.35 -9.99
N ALA A 37 -4.02 11.09 -9.34
CA ALA A 37 -3.66 11.77 -8.09
C ALA A 37 -3.55 13.29 -8.29
N VAL A 38 -3.00 13.75 -9.42
CA VAL A 38 -2.91 15.18 -9.76
C VAL A 38 -4.30 15.80 -9.84
N GLU A 39 -5.23 15.15 -10.52
CA GLU A 39 -6.60 15.65 -10.66
C GLU A 39 -7.38 15.62 -9.33
N LEU A 40 -7.18 14.58 -8.51
CA LEU A 40 -7.83 14.47 -7.20
C LEU A 40 -7.35 15.58 -6.26
N VAL A 41 -6.03 15.85 -6.20
CA VAL A 41 -5.48 16.92 -5.35
C VAL A 41 -6.05 18.30 -5.72
N LYS A 42 -6.33 18.57 -7.01
CA LYS A 42 -6.97 19.83 -7.44
C LYS A 42 -8.38 19.99 -6.89
N LYS A 43 -9.12 18.89 -6.70
CA LYS A 43 -10.50 18.86 -6.20
C LYS A 43 -10.58 18.92 -4.67
N LEU A 44 -9.51 18.56 -3.96
CA LEU A 44 -9.47 18.56 -2.49
C LEU A 44 -9.33 19.97 -1.92
N ASP A 45 -10.17 20.30 -0.95
CA ASP A 45 -9.99 21.46 -0.05
C ASP A 45 -9.33 20.98 1.24
N TYR A 46 -8.01 20.85 1.21
CA TYR A 46 -7.18 20.32 2.31
C TYR A 46 -5.88 21.13 2.41
N ASP A 47 -5.44 21.39 3.64
CA ASP A 47 -4.14 22.04 3.89
C ASP A 47 -2.98 21.06 3.83
N PHE A 48 -2.25 21.07 2.72
CA PHE A 48 -1.08 20.22 2.49
C PHE A 48 0.22 20.75 3.10
N SER A 49 0.19 21.85 3.86
CA SER A 49 1.40 22.51 4.39
C SER A 49 2.25 21.59 5.29
N LYS A 50 1.62 20.65 6.00
CA LYS A 50 2.33 19.63 6.79
C LYS A 50 3.06 18.64 5.89
N ALA A 51 2.40 18.16 4.85
CA ALA A 51 2.99 17.22 3.89
C ALA A 51 4.14 17.86 3.10
N ASP A 52 4.06 19.16 2.81
CA ASP A 52 5.14 19.90 2.15
C ASP A 52 6.42 20.00 3.00
N LYS A 53 6.29 19.98 4.31
CA LYS A 53 7.41 20.05 5.26
C LYS A 53 8.00 18.68 5.59
N ASP A 54 7.30 17.59 5.27
CA ASP A 54 7.77 16.22 5.57
C ASP A 54 8.35 15.54 4.32
N ASN A 55 9.59 15.92 4.00
CA ASN A 55 10.31 15.31 2.89
C ASN A 55 10.57 13.81 3.11
N ALA A 56 10.78 13.37 4.35
CA ALA A 56 11.05 11.96 4.65
C ALA A 56 9.83 11.09 4.32
N MET A 57 8.64 11.53 4.72
CA MET A 57 7.37 10.87 4.36
C MET A 57 7.20 10.88 2.83
N THR A 58 7.39 12.03 2.18
CA THR A 58 7.23 12.16 0.72
C THR A 58 8.14 11.17 -0.02
N TYR A 59 9.45 11.14 0.28
CA TYR A 59 10.37 10.20 -0.36
C TYR A 59 10.04 8.74 -0.04
N GLY A 60 9.62 8.43 1.19
CA GLY A 60 9.18 7.09 1.58
C GLY A 60 7.98 6.61 0.76
N VAL A 61 6.96 7.44 0.59
CA VAL A 61 5.77 7.15 -0.23
C VAL A 61 6.15 6.91 -1.69
N ILE A 62 6.99 7.78 -2.27
CA ILE A 62 7.38 7.64 -3.68
C ILE A 62 8.25 6.39 -3.90
N ALA A 63 9.24 6.15 -3.04
CA ALA A 63 10.07 4.95 -3.10
C ALA A 63 9.23 3.67 -3.01
N ARG A 64 8.24 3.64 -2.12
CA ARG A 64 7.27 2.55 -2.00
C ARG A 64 6.45 2.38 -3.27
N THR A 65 5.92 3.47 -3.81
CA THR A 65 5.14 3.44 -5.05
C THR A 65 5.97 2.87 -6.21
N ILE A 66 7.21 3.32 -6.40
CA ILE A 66 8.13 2.81 -7.44
C ILE A 66 8.34 1.30 -7.31
N VAL A 67 8.66 0.83 -6.09
CA VAL A 67 8.94 -0.58 -5.84
C VAL A 67 7.70 -1.43 -6.06
N LEU A 68 6.59 -1.04 -5.44
CA LEU A 68 5.37 -1.85 -5.46
C LEU A 68 4.72 -1.86 -6.86
N ASP A 69 4.67 -0.73 -7.56
CA ASP A 69 4.14 -0.67 -8.92
C ASP A 69 4.94 -1.58 -9.87
N ARG A 70 6.27 -1.57 -9.76
CA ARG A 70 7.14 -2.47 -10.53
C ARG A 70 6.87 -3.94 -10.22
N MET A 71 6.73 -4.28 -8.95
CA MET A 71 6.48 -5.66 -8.52
C MET A 71 5.10 -6.15 -8.99
N VAL A 72 4.06 -5.31 -8.83
CA VAL A 72 2.69 -5.61 -9.29
C VAL A 72 2.67 -5.77 -10.80
N GLU A 73 3.29 -4.86 -11.55
CA GLU A 73 3.36 -4.97 -13.01
C GLU A 73 4.07 -6.24 -13.48
N GLN A 74 5.18 -6.60 -12.84
CA GLN A 74 5.92 -7.83 -13.15
C GLN A 74 5.08 -9.09 -12.84
N TYR A 75 4.32 -9.08 -11.76
CA TYR A 75 3.43 -10.17 -11.41
C TYR A 75 2.31 -10.30 -12.45
N LEU A 76 1.61 -9.22 -12.77
CA LEU A 76 0.50 -9.22 -13.72
C LEU A 76 0.94 -9.62 -15.14
N LYS A 77 2.17 -9.30 -15.53
CA LYS A 77 2.74 -9.77 -16.82
C LYS A 77 2.97 -11.28 -16.86
N LYS A 78 3.24 -11.91 -15.72
CA LYS A 78 3.48 -13.36 -15.62
C LYS A 78 2.19 -14.16 -15.41
N HIS A 79 1.19 -13.56 -14.79
CA HIS A 79 -0.05 -14.21 -14.39
C HIS A 79 -1.23 -13.50 -15.07
N ALA A 80 -1.57 -13.97 -16.27
CA ALA A 80 -2.77 -13.50 -16.97
C ALA A 80 -4.03 -13.85 -16.15
N ASN A 81 -5.10 -13.07 -16.32
CA ASN A 81 -6.37 -13.26 -15.64
C ASN A 81 -6.29 -13.21 -14.10
N THR A 82 -5.43 -12.33 -13.59
CA THR A 82 -5.31 -12.11 -12.14
C THR A 82 -6.47 -11.29 -11.59
N VAL A 83 -7.05 -11.74 -10.50
CA VAL A 83 -7.92 -10.96 -9.61
C VAL A 83 -7.05 -10.25 -8.58
N VAL A 84 -7.12 -8.94 -8.51
CA VAL A 84 -6.36 -8.14 -7.54
C VAL A 84 -7.27 -7.69 -6.40
N VAL A 85 -6.83 -7.89 -5.16
CA VAL A 85 -7.49 -7.42 -3.94
C VAL A 85 -6.58 -6.44 -3.22
N ASN A 86 -6.90 -5.15 -3.29
CA ASN A 86 -6.13 -4.06 -2.68
C ASN A 86 -6.75 -3.70 -1.33
N ILE A 87 -6.15 -4.21 -0.25
CA ILE A 87 -6.64 -4.07 1.13
C ILE A 87 -6.15 -2.76 1.75
N ALA A 88 -7.05 -2.05 2.43
CA ALA A 88 -6.83 -0.71 2.99
C ALA A 88 -6.35 0.26 1.91
N CYS A 89 -7.09 0.27 0.81
CA CYS A 89 -6.71 0.94 -0.43
C CYS A 89 -6.64 2.48 -0.33
N GLY A 90 -7.35 3.09 0.61
CA GLY A 90 -7.43 4.55 0.75
C GLY A 90 -7.72 5.25 -0.58
N LEU A 91 -6.85 6.19 -0.94
CA LEU A 91 -6.85 6.86 -2.24
C LEU A 91 -5.74 6.34 -3.18
N ASP A 92 -5.40 5.06 -3.08
CA ASP A 92 -4.50 4.43 -4.05
C ASP A 92 -5.16 4.39 -5.43
N THR A 93 -4.40 4.76 -6.43
CA THR A 93 -4.80 4.86 -7.85
C THR A 93 -4.08 3.82 -8.72
N ARG A 94 -3.47 2.80 -8.08
CA ARG A 94 -2.71 1.76 -8.81
C ARG A 94 -3.55 0.99 -9.81
N CYS A 95 -4.83 0.76 -9.51
CA CYS A 95 -5.75 0.12 -10.46
C CYS A 95 -5.77 0.81 -11.83
N TYR A 96 -5.67 2.14 -11.86
CA TYR A 96 -5.62 2.90 -13.12
C TYR A 96 -4.24 2.83 -13.79
N ARG A 97 -3.14 2.85 -13.00
CA ARG A 97 -1.78 2.70 -13.54
C ARG A 97 -1.53 1.29 -14.12
N MET A 98 -2.30 0.31 -13.65
CA MET A 98 -2.25 -1.09 -14.10
C MET A 98 -3.41 -1.47 -15.02
N GLU A 99 -4.16 -0.49 -15.55
CA GLU A 99 -5.31 -0.73 -16.42
C GLU A 99 -4.96 -1.66 -17.61
N GLY A 100 -5.85 -2.59 -17.89
CA GLY A 100 -5.69 -3.58 -18.96
C GLY A 100 -4.73 -4.74 -18.64
N LYS A 101 -4.14 -4.80 -17.44
CA LYS A 101 -3.17 -5.83 -17.04
C LYS A 101 -3.74 -6.87 -16.05
N TYR A 102 -4.95 -6.67 -15.55
CA TYR A 102 -5.64 -7.55 -14.60
C TYR A 102 -7.05 -7.90 -15.11
N LEU A 103 -7.63 -8.95 -14.57
CA LEU A 103 -8.99 -9.36 -14.89
C LEU A 103 -10.02 -8.50 -14.13
N ARG A 104 -9.89 -8.43 -12.80
CA ARG A 104 -10.72 -7.64 -11.89
C ARG A 104 -9.85 -7.05 -10.78
N TRP A 105 -10.22 -5.88 -10.29
CA TRP A 105 -9.54 -5.20 -9.20
C TRP A 105 -10.54 -4.77 -8.13
N TYR A 106 -10.35 -5.25 -6.91
CA TYR A 106 -11.19 -4.94 -5.76
C TYR A 106 -10.46 -4.04 -4.79
N ASN A 107 -10.94 -2.83 -4.59
CA ASN A 107 -10.48 -1.87 -3.59
C ASN A 107 -11.30 -2.06 -2.32
N VAL A 108 -10.66 -2.55 -1.24
CA VAL A 108 -11.30 -2.85 0.05
C VAL A 108 -10.82 -1.87 1.09
N ASP A 109 -11.73 -1.17 1.76
CA ASP A 109 -11.38 -0.30 2.89
C ASP A 109 -12.57 -0.07 3.84
N LEU A 110 -12.28 0.50 4.99
CA LEU A 110 -13.26 0.90 5.99
C LEU A 110 -14.27 1.93 5.44
N PRO A 111 -15.50 1.99 6.01
CA PRO A 111 -16.54 2.91 5.53
C PRO A 111 -16.11 4.36 5.43
N GLU A 112 -15.29 4.84 6.37
CA GLU A 112 -14.83 6.23 6.40
C GLU A 112 -13.89 6.54 5.24
N ALA A 113 -12.93 5.66 4.94
CA ALA A 113 -12.02 5.82 3.82
C ALA A 113 -12.75 5.65 2.49
N MET A 114 -13.60 4.64 2.40
CA MET A 114 -14.36 4.33 1.19
C MET A 114 -15.38 5.42 0.85
N LYS A 115 -15.98 6.09 1.86
CA LYS A 115 -16.85 7.25 1.65
C LYS A 115 -16.11 8.37 0.91
N ILE A 116 -14.87 8.65 1.29
CA ILE A 116 -14.04 9.65 0.62
C ILE A 116 -13.65 9.19 -0.77
N ARG A 117 -13.23 7.92 -0.92
CA ARG A 117 -12.89 7.35 -2.23
C ARG A 117 -14.05 7.47 -3.23
N LYS A 118 -15.26 7.08 -2.84
CA LYS A 118 -16.48 7.14 -3.68
C LYS A 118 -16.88 8.56 -4.09
N GLN A 119 -16.53 9.55 -3.30
CA GLN A 119 -16.78 10.96 -3.59
C GLN A 119 -15.95 11.45 -4.79
N PHE A 120 -14.75 10.93 -4.96
CA PHE A 120 -13.80 11.40 -5.96
C PHE A 120 -13.56 10.42 -7.13
N LEU A 121 -13.78 9.12 -6.90
CA LEU A 121 -13.48 8.06 -7.87
C LEU A 121 -14.75 7.25 -8.16
N THR A 122 -15.22 7.33 -9.40
CA THR A 122 -16.29 6.47 -9.90
C THR A 122 -15.66 5.22 -10.50
N GLU A 123 -15.75 4.11 -9.80
CA GLU A 123 -15.19 2.83 -10.20
C GLU A 123 -16.31 1.88 -10.60
N THR A 124 -16.33 1.51 -11.87
CA THR A 124 -17.27 0.57 -12.47
C THR A 124 -16.46 -0.44 -13.25
N GLY A 125 -16.70 -1.72 -13.05
CA GLY A 125 -15.92 -2.85 -13.60
C GLY A 125 -14.96 -2.48 -14.75
N PRO A 126 -13.77 -3.03 -14.77
CA PRO A 126 -13.29 -4.13 -13.92
C PRO A 126 -12.73 -3.71 -12.55
N VAL A 127 -12.93 -2.47 -12.11
CA VAL A 127 -12.55 -1.98 -10.78
C VAL A 127 -13.80 -1.86 -9.90
N TYR A 128 -13.74 -2.45 -8.71
CA TYR A 128 -14.85 -2.51 -7.76
C TYR A 128 -14.44 -1.98 -6.39
N GLN A 129 -15.43 -1.48 -5.62
CA GLN A 129 -15.22 -0.94 -4.27
C GLN A 129 -15.99 -1.75 -3.25
N ILE A 130 -15.29 -2.31 -2.26
CA ILE A 130 -15.85 -3.07 -1.14
C ILE A 130 -15.68 -2.25 0.14
N THR A 131 -16.80 -1.93 0.78
CA THR A 131 -16.84 -1.09 1.99
C THR A 131 -16.90 -1.98 3.23
N LYS A 132 -15.79 -2.66 3.55
CA LYS A 132 -15.68 -3.60 4.67
C LYS A 132 -14.28 -3.57 5.27
N SER A 133 -14.15 -3.98 6.53
CA SER A 133 -12.86 -4.11 7.19
C SER A 133 -12.06 -5.28 6.59
N ALA A 134 -10.74 -5.13 6.49
CA ALA A 134 -9.84 -6.23 6.16
C ALA A 134 -9.90 -7.40 7.16
N MET A 135 -10.43 -7.17 8.37
CA MET A 135 -10.61 -8.19 9.41
C MET A 135 -12.02 -8.80 9.44
N ASP A 136 -12.90 -8.38 8.56
CA ASP A 136 -14.23 -8.94 8.36
C ASP A 136 -14.19 -9.87 7.14
N ASP A 137 -14.32 -11.19 7.37
CA ASP A 137 -14.22 -12.19 6.30
C ASP A 137 -15.32 -12.07 5.23
N SER A 138 -16.43 -11.41 5.55
CA SER A 138 -17.52 -11.21 4.60
C SER A 138 -17.13 -10.34 3.38
N TYR A 139 -15.99 -9.62 3.40
CA TYR A 139 -15.56 -8.90 2.19
C TYR A 139 -15.24 -9.82 1.01
N VAL A 140 -14.90 -11.07 1.31
CA VAL A 140 -14.59 -12.07 0.28
C VAL A 140 -15.83 -12.48 -0.51
N ASP A 141 -17.02 -12.44 0.12
CA ASP A 141 -18.29 -12.77 -0.55
C ASP A 141 -18.65 -11.77 -1.67
N ASP A 142 -18.06 -10.57 -1.61
CA ASP A 142 -18.23 -9.53 -2.64
C ASP A 142 -17.20 -9.64 -3.78
N ILE A 143 -16.29 -10.63 -3.72
CA ILE A 143 -15.26 -10.88 -4.74
C ILE A 143 -15.73 -11.99 -5.68
N ASP A 144 -15.91 -11.64 -6.96
CA ASP A 144 -16.20 -12.61 -8.00
C ASP A 144 -14.92 -13.41 -8.32
N TYR A 145 -14.79 -14.60 -7.69
CA TYR A 145 -13.62 -15.48 -7.74
C TYR A 145 -14.03 -16.90 -8.12
N HIS A 146 -13.40 -17.45 -9.15
CA HIS A 146 -13.69 -18.78 -9.70
C HIS A 146 -12.44 -19.65 -9.85
N GLY A 147 -11.41 -19.40 -9.04
CA GLY A 147 -10.15 -20.17 -9.07
C GLY A 147 -9.04 -19.49 -9.90
N GLU A 148 -9.18 -18.20 -10.23
CA GLU A 148 -8.13 -17.42 -10.89
C GLU A 148 -6.94 -17.19 -9.95
N ASN A 149 -5.78 -16.79 -10.50
CA ASN A 149 -4.70 -16.28 -9.68
C ASN A 149 -5.14 -15.04 -8.90
N VAL A 150 -4.85 -14.99 -7.61
CA VAL A 150 -5.17 -13.85 -6.76
C VAL A 150 -3.90 -13.15 -6.31
N LEU A 151 -3.84 -11.84 -6.52
CA LEU A 151 -2.84 -10.94 -5.95
C LEU A 151 -3.49 -10.08 -4.88
N VAL A 152 -3.08 -10.26 -3.64
CA VAL A 152 -3.46 -9.36 -2.53
C VAL A 152 -2.37 -8.34 -2.30
N ILE A 153 -2.75 -7.06 -2.24
CA ILE A 153 -1.85 -5.95 -1.93
C ILE A 153 -2.23 -5.39 -0.57
N ILE A 154 -1.24 -5.27 0.34
CA ILE A 154 -1.40 -4.67 1.66
C ILE A 154 -0.33 -3.59 1.81
N GLU A 155 -0.69 -2.34 1.51
CA GLU A 155 0.20 -1.19 1.57
C GLU A 155 -0.25 -0.23 2.67
N GLY A 156 0.69 0.26 3.49
CA GLY A 156 0.42 1.31 4.47
C GLY A 156 -0.51 0.90 5.63
N LEU A 157 -0.71 -0.41 5.89
CA LEU A 157 -1.64 -0.91 6.90
C LEU A 157 -0.96 -1.57 8.09
N THR A 158 -0.01 -2.47 7.85
CA THR A 158 0.50 -3.40 8.86
C THR A 158 1.06 -2.71 10.11
N MET A 159 1.69 -1.55 9.92
CA MET A 159 2.30 -0.77 10.99
C MET A 159 1.30 -0.23 12.03
N TYR A 160 0.02 -0.17 11.71
CA TYR A 160 -1.06 0.29 12.60
C TYR A 160 -1.79 -0.85 13.29
N LEU A 161 -1.47 -2.11 12.98
CA LEU A 161 -2.09 -3.29 13.55
C LEU A 161 -1.23 -3.88 14.66
N ASN A 162 -1.80 -4.86 15.35
CA ASN A 162 -1.05 -5.77 16.21
C ASN A 162 -0.94 -7.15 15.55
N GLU A 163 -0.15 -8.05 16.13
CA GLU A 163 0.07 -9.39 15.57
C GLU A 163 -1.23 -10.19 15.38
N LYS A 164 -2.23 -10.01 16.28
CA LYS A 164 -3.54 -10.67 16.13
C LYS A 164 -4.28 -10.19 14.87
N GLY A 165 -4.23 -8.89 14.58
CA GLY A 165 -4.81 -8.31 13.36
C GLY A 165 -4.12 -8.82 12.11
N ILE A 166 -2.78 -8.90 12.12
CA ILE A 166 -2.01 -9.49 11.00
C ILE A 166 -2.44 -10.95 10.77
N LYS A 167 -2.43 -11.78 11.83
CA LYS A 167 -2.86 -13.19 11.73
C LYS A 167 -4.30 -13.33 11.22
N LYS A 168 -5.22 -12.46 11.67
CA LYS A 168 -6.62 -12.50 11.23
C LYS A 168 -6.74 -12.21 9.75
N ILE A 169 -6.08 -11.17 9.23
CA ILE A 169 -6.10 -10.81 7.80
C ILE A 169 -5.55 -11.97 6.95
N PHE A 170 -4.39 -12.49 7.31
CA PHE A 170 -3.78 -13.59 6.56
C PHE A 170 -4.58 -14.89 6.65
N SER A 171 -5.22 -15.18 7.78
CA SER A 171 -6.12 -16.33 7.92
C SER A 171 -7.37 -16.21 7.04
N ILE A 172 -7.91 -15.00 6.84
CA ILE A 172 -9.02 -14.79 5.90
C ILE A 172 -8.54 -15.07 4.47
N ILE A 173 -7.41 -14.47 4.07
CA ILE A 173 -6.85 -14.66 2.72
C ILE A 173 -6.56 -16.15 2.44
N GLU A 174 -5.93 -16.83 3.40
CA GLU A 174 -5.58 -18.24 3.30
C GLU A 174 -6.81 -19.14 3.06
N LYS A 175 -7.89 -18.90 3.80
CA LYS A 175 -9.12 -19.72 3.72
C LYS A 175 -9.94 -19.43 2.47
N SER A 176 -9.81 -18.21 1.91
CA SER A 176 -10.69 -17.75 0.85
C SER A 176 -10.17 -18.04 -0.56
N PHE A 177 -8.86 -18.14 -0.74
CA PHE A 177 -8.27 -18.31 -2.06
C PHE A 177 -7.40 -19.58 -2.11
N GLN A 178 -7.50 -20.34 -3.21
CA GLN A 178 -6.69 -21.55 -3.41
C GLN A 178 -5.23 -21.17 -3.70
N GLU A 179 -5.03 -20.36 -4.72
CA GLU A 179 -3.73 -19.82 -5.11
C GLU A 179 -3.71 -18.33 -4.89
N VAL A 180 -2.87 -17.87 -3.97
CA VAL A 180 -2.79 -16.46 -3.63
C VAL A 180 -1.34 -16.03 -3.36
N THR A 181 -0.98 -14.92 -3.97
CA THR A 181 0.25 -14.17 -3.68
C THR A 181 -0.12 -12.89 -2.93
N VAL A 182 0.57 -12.62 -1.84
CA VAL A 182 0.38 -11.41 -1.04
C VAL A 182 1.63 -10.54 -1.13
N MET A 183 1.49 -9.31 -1.61
CA MET A 183 2.52 -8.28 -1.52
C MET A 183 2.21 -7.38 -0.35
N VAL A 184 2.98 -7.52 0.73
CA VAL A 184 2.73 -6.79 1.98
C VAL A 184 3.87 -5.84 2.32
N GLU A 185 3.53 -4.57 2.57
CA GLU A 185 4.46 -3.62 3.16
C GLU A 185 4.62 -3.90 4.65
N THR A 186 5.87 -3.94 5.10
CA THR A 186 6.22 -4.07 6.51
C THR A 186 7.20 -3.00 6.93
N MET A 187 7.06 -2.56 8.18
CA MET A 187 7.97 -1.61 8.81
C MET A 187 9.00 -2.34 9.67
N SER A 188 10.22 -1.81 9.75
CA SER A 188 11.21 -2.39 10.65
C SER A 188 10.87 -2.05 12.11
N PRO A 189 11.15 -2.96 13.07
CA PRO A 189 10.94 -2.69 14.50
C PRO A 189 11.70 -1.46 15.01
N PHE A 190 12.84 -1.14 14.38
CA PHE A 190 13.60 0.06 14.70
C PHE A 190 12.82 1.33 14.37
N VAL A 191 12.21 1.40 13.17
CA VAL A 191 11.38 2.55 12.76
C VAL A 191 10.15 2.68 13.64
N VAL A 192 9.44 1.58 13.91
CA VAL A 192 8.28 1.56 14.82
C VAL A 192 8.63 2.17 16.19
N LYS A 193 9.81 1.85 16.72
CA LYS A 193 10.23 2.29 18.06
C LYS A 193 10.76 3.73 18.11
N HIS A 194 11.47 4.17 17.06
CA HIS A 194 12.27 5.40 17.14
C HIS A 194 11.83 6.51 16.20
N VAL A 195 11.02 6.21 15.19
CA VAL A 195 10.58 7.21 14.23
C VAL A 195 9.15 7.62 14.53
N LYS A 196 8.96 8.92 14.75
CA LYS A 196 7.63 9.54 14.79
C LYS A 196 7.40 10.23 13.45
N GLU A 197 6.36 9.83 12.77
CA GLU A 197 5.97 10.50 11.53
C GLU A 197 5.30 11.83 11.88
N LYS A 198 5.90 12.92 11.41
CA LYS A 198 5.41 14.27 11.69
C LYS A 198 4.04 14.55 11.05
N SER A 199 3.77 13.89 9.95
CA SER A 199 2.51 14.02 9.21
C SER A 199 1.29 13.53 9.98
N ILE A 200 1.48 12.59 10.93
CA ILE A 200 0.43 12.07 11.81
C ILE A 200 0.51 12.66 13.23
N GLU A 201 1.40 13.64 13.46
CA GLU A 201 1.51 14.34 14.73
C GLU A 201 0.21 15.11 15.00
N GLY A 202 -0.48 14.73 16.08
CA GLY A 202 -1.83 15.23 16.39
C GLY A 202 -2.97 14.30 15.95
N SER A 203 -2.68 13.23 15.20
CA SER A 203 -3.62 12.13 14.96
C SER A 203 -3.46 11.06 16.05
N ASN A 204 -4.49 10.22 16.25
CA ASN A 204 -4.39 9.05 17.13
C ASN A 204 -3.65 7.87 16.49
N ALA A 205 -3.14 8.03 15.27
CA ALA A 205 -2.40 7.00 14.57
C ALA A 205 -0.99 6.84 15.17
N LYS A 206 -0.61 5.61 15.49
CA LYS A 206 0.71 5.26 16.02
C LYS A 206 1.21 4.00 15.34
N PHE A 207 2.50 3.95 15.05
CA PHE A 207 3.12 2.70 14.63
C PHE A 207 3.21 1.76 15.83
N THR A 208 2.65 0.58 15.69
CA THR A 208 2.51 -0.41 16.78
C THR A 208 3.18 -1.73 16.46
N TRP A 209 3.41 -2.03 15.17
CA TRP A 209 3.92 -3.32 14.74
C TRP A 209 4.91 -3.20 13.57
N GLY A 210 5.88 -4.11 13.57
CA GLY A 210 6.85 -4.27 12.51
C GLY A 210 7.66 -5.54 12.66
N VAL A 211 8.26 -6.00 11.57
CA VAL A 211 9.12 -7.18 11.51
C VAL A 211 10.47 -6.87 10.87
N LYS A 212 11.50 -7.63 11.26
CA LYS A 212 12.86 -7.42 10.73
C LYS A 212 12.99 -7.83 9.26
N ASN A 213 12.30 -8.90 8.88
CA ASN A 213 12.38 -9.51 7.55
C ASN A 213 11.22 -10.48 7.30
N GLY A 214 11.16 -11.02 6.08
CA GLY A 214 10.14 -11.97 5.68
C GLY A 214 10.16 -13.26 6.48
N LYS A 215 11.34 -13.74 6.94
CA LYS A 215 11.41 -14.95 7.77
C LYS A 215 10.73 -14.77 9.13
N GLU A 216 10.80 -13.58 9.71
CA GLU A 216 10.08 -13.26 10.95
C GLU A 216 8.58 -13.20 10.68
N LEU A 217 8.15 -12.59 9.57
CA LEU A 217 6.74 -12.60 9.17
C LEU A 217 6.23 -14.01 8.93
N GLN A 218 6.97 -14.85 8.23
CA GLN A 218 6.60 -16.26 7.97
C GLN A 218 6.42 -17.09 9.25
N ARG A 219 7.17 -16.79 10.32
CA ARG A 219 6.94 -17.47 11.62
C ARG A 219 5.62 -17.09 12.26
N ILE A 220 5.10 -15.91 11.94
CA ILE A 220 3.83 -15.38 12.46
C ILE A 220 2.64 -15.94 11.66
N ILE A 221 2.84 -16.12 10.35
CA ILE A 221 1.83 -16.60 9.39
C ILE A 221 2.38 -17.82 8.65
N SER A 222 2.45 -18.95 9.35
CA SER A 222 3.13 -20.19 8.91
C SER A 222 2.54 -20.82 7.66
N GLU A 223 1.32 -20.47 7.29
CA GLU A 223 0.60 -20.95 6.10
C GLU A 223 1.12 -20.34 4.80
N PHE A 224 2.03 -19.37 4.92
CA PHE A 224 2.63 -18.68 3.78
C PHE A 224 4.16 -18.81 3.78
N SER A 225 4.74 -18.93 2.59
CA SER A 225 6.20 -18.91 2.37
C SER A 225 6.65 -17.58 1.78
N VAL A 226 7.83 -17.11 2.20
CA VAL A 226 8.47 -15.92 1.61
C VAL A 226 9.07 -16.29 0.26
N GLN A 227 8.64 -15.61 -0.79
CA GLN A 227 9.20 -15.75 -2.14
C GLN A 227 10.24 -14.66 -2.43
N GLN A 228 9.96 -13.44 -1.97
CA GLN A 228 10.83 -12.29 -2.24
C GLN A 228 10.73 -11.27 -1.10
N GLU A 229 11.81 -10.55 -0.87
CA GLU A 229 11.86 -9.39 0.02
C GLU A 229 12.59 -8.25 -0.68
N VAL A 230 11.94 -7.09 -0.84
CA VAL A 230 12.50 -5.91 -1.49
C VAL A 230 12.48 -4.74 -0.52
N SER A 231 13.67 -4.22 -0.19
CA SER A 231 13.80 -3.00 0.62
C SER A 231 13.39 -1.77 -0.19
N LEU A 232 12.70 -0.81 0.44
CA LEU A 232 12.38 0.46 -0.19
C LEU A 232 13.61 1.31 -0.55
N VAL A 233 14.79 0.92 -0.09
CA VAL A 233 16.08 1.45 -0.58
C VAL A 233 16.17 1.38 -2.11
N GLU A 234 15.58 0.36 -2.74
CA GLU A 234 15.59 0.22 -4.20
C GLU A 234 14.85 1.38 -4.90
N GLY A 235 13.72 1.81 -4.36
CA GLY A 235 13.02 3.01 -4.84
C GLY A 235 13.75 4.31 -4.49
N MET A 236 14.39 4.35 -3.31
CA MET A 236 15.19 5.52 -2.91
C MET A 236 16.38 5.79 -3.82
N LYS A 237 16.97 4.76 -4.44
CA LYS A 237 18.06 4.91 -5.43
C LYS A 237 17.64 5.74 -6.65
N GLU A 238 16.38 5.64 -7.04
CA GLU A 238 15.83 6.38 -8.18
C GLU A 238 15.54 7.84 -7.84
N LEU A 239 15.29 8.12 -6.57
CA LEU A 239 14.97 9.47 -6.08
C LEU A 239 16.22 10.23 -5.64
N MET A 240 17.19 9.53 -5.08
CA MET A 240 18.36 10.13 -4.45
C MET A 240 19.63 9.31 -4.76
N PRO A 241 20.54 9.82 -5.63
CA PRO A 241 21.74 9.10 -6.06
C PRO A 241 22.63 8.57 -4.92
N ILE A 242 22.64 9.25 -3.76
CA ILE A 242 23.41 8.81 -2.59
C ILE A 242 23.04 7.38 -2.14
N TYR A 243 21.80 6.94 -2.36
CA TYR A 243 21.36 5.59 -2.01
C TYR A 243 22.00 4.48 -2.85
N HIS A 244 22.64 4.79 -4.00
CA HIS A 244 23.48 3.83 -4.71
C HIS A 244 24.73 3.42 -3.89
N VAL A 245 25.16 4.30 -2.98
CA VAL A 245 26.32 4.05 -2.06
C VAL A 245 25.81 3.56 -0.71
N ILE A 246 25.05 4.38 0.02
CA ILE A 246 24.63 4.05 1.40
C ILE A 246 23.64 2.87 1.43
N GLY A 247 22.87 2.67 0.37
CA GLY A 247 21.95 1.54 0.21
C GLY A 247 22.64 0.16 0.12
N LYS A 248 23.98 0.12 -0.05
CA LYS A 248 24.78 -1.12 0.06
C LYS A 248 25.07 -1.50 1.52
N ILE A 249 24.90 -0.56 2.45
CA ILE A 249 25.16 -0.78 3.87
C ILE A 249 24.01 -1.64 4.45
N PRO A 250 24.32 -2.82 5.03
CA PRO A 250 23.27 -3.72 5.55
C PRO A 250 22.34 -3.06 6.57
N THR A 251 22.85 -2.20 7.44
CA THR A 251 22.05 -1.49 8.44
C THR A 251 21.01 -0.60 7.78
N VAL A 252 21.35 0.15 6.72
CA VAL A 252 20.42 1.02 5.99
C VAL A 252 19.29 0.20 5.36
N ARG A 253 19.61 -0.94 4.75
CA ARG A 253 18.62 -1.86 4.19
C ARG A 253 17.72 -2.49 5.26
N ASN A 254 18.28 -2.83 6.41
CA ASN A 254 17.57 -3.51 7.49
C ASN A 254 16.57 -2.59 8.21
N ILE A 255 16.90 -1.30 8.35
CA ILE A 255 15.98 -0.33 8.97
C ILE A 255 14.95 0.23 8.01
N SER A 256 15.15 0.10 6.69
CA SER A 256 14.18 0.53 5.69
C SER A 256 12.95 -0.38 5.69
N ASN A 257 11.77 0.19 5.42
CA ASN A 257 10.58 -0.59 5.13
C ASN A 257 10.80 -1.50 3.92
N LYS A 258 10.01 -2.56 3.83
CA LYS A 258 10.14 -3.61 2.83
C LYS A 258 8.79 -3.99 2.26
N ILE A 259 8.80 -4.40 1.00
CA ILE A 259 7.71 -5.19 0.42
C ILE A 259 8.12 -6.65 0.47
N ILE A 260 7.31 -7.47 1.13
CA ILE A 260 7.51 -8.92 1.22
C ILE A 260 6.46 -9.60 0.36
N VAL A 261 6.92 -10.49 -0.51
CA VAL A 261 6.04 -11.35 -1.33
C VAL A 261 5.89 -12.66 -0.61
N MET A 262 4.66 -13.00 -0.30
CA MET A 262 4.27 -14.23 0.38
C MET A 262 3.37 -15.04 -0.54
N GLU A 263 3.59 -16.35 -0.62
CA GLU A 263 2.70 -17.28 -1.30
C GLU A 263 2.16 -18.30 -0.32
N LYS A 264 0.89 -18.65 -0.46
CA LYS A 264 0.26 -19.70 0.32
C LYS A 264 0.90 -21.04 -0.02
N HIS A 265 1.13 -21.88 0.99
CA HIS A 265 1.49 -23.28 0.77
C HIS A 265 0.33 -24.01 0.10
N GLY A 266 0.63 -24.74 -0.98
CA GLY A 266 -0.31 -25.64 -1.63
C GLY A 266 -0.62 -26.87 -0.79
#